data_8dedfb379fe83d3311f4ce51bda472bc
#
_entry.id   8dedfb379fe83d3311f4ce51bda472bc
#
_cell.length_a   1.000
_cell.length_b   1.000
_cell.length_c   1.000
_cell.angle_alpha   90.00
_cell.angle_beta   90.00
_cell.angle_gamma   90.00
#
_symmetry.space_group_name_H-M   'P 1'
#
loop_
_entity.id
_entity.type
_entity.pdbx_description
1 polymer ?
#
loop_
_entity_poly.entity_id
_entity_poly.type
_entity_poly.pdbx_seq_one_letter_code
_entity_poly.pdbx_strand_id
1 'polypeptide(L)'
;MKEATEPTIRKRVGGRTPSGERWLRRVAAATLLYLQFQGMLGLAWDIEWHRSVGRDAFLTPPHILLYTSVAISGMVCLGMVLLETMRYRRGVGVHDGNSVRVLSLFHAPLGFVVIGFGNLTTALAAPLDNYWHHLYGIDVTLWAPFHMMGLLGGIIAGLGSIYVWSALLVEARQRDGAVSWRQPETWALLLVLMLALGQMVTMTRPALLQFPTADLGALYVMTYPVLLALGAPWLFVAASRITGKLGAASVVVLFLMARDVLLQLFVPWAVRTGAAAEGLPFRDPSRVPSFSFEPLLLDLGLLAVAIVVDFLIWRSQTKDDRGWLLPVTVGTGSSAVLYIVAVLFANRAATLAAGTVLPAGIHLGTPADWAATLLALPIALGFGALSGLFGNSLAQVWRRNPR
;
A
#
# COMPACT_ATOMS: atom_id res chain seq x y z
N MET A 1 55.96 -15.39 2.33
CA MET A 1 54.62 -14.76 2.18
C MET A 1 54.00 -15.32 0.91
N LYS A 2 53.03 -16.23 1.03
CA LYS A 2 52.28 -16.76 -0.11
C LYS A 2 51.03 -15.88 -0.22
N GLU A 3 50.89 -15.11 -1.31
CA GLU A 3 49.66 -14.44 -1.69
C GLU A 3 48.58 -15.48 -1.88
N ALA A 4 47.51 -15.38 -1.08
CA ALA A 4 46.34 -16.14 -1.25
C ALA A 4 45.60 -15.57 -2.47
N THR A 5 45.64 -16.28 -3.59
CA THR A 5 44.87 -16.01 -4.79
C THR A 5 43.37 -16.12 -4.44
N GLU A 6 42.68 -14.99 -4.39
CA GLU A 6 41.19 -14.97 -4.38
C GLU A 6 40.67 -15.79 -5.56
N PRO A 7 39.70 -16.67 -5.34
CA PRO A 7 39.09 -17.40 -6.44
C PRO A 7 38.34 -16.41 -7.32
N THR A 8 38.78 -16.22 -8.55
CA THR A 8 38.15 -15.44 -9.59
C THR A 8 36.76 -16.08 -9.87
N ILE A 9 35.72 -15.61 -9.19
CA ILE A 9 34.34 -16.01 -9.49
C ILE A 9 34.01 -15.46 -10.87
N ARG A 10 34.09 -16.34 -11.89
CA ARG A 10 33.63 -16.05 -13.24
C ARG A 10 32.18 -15.59 -13.15
N LYS A 11 31.93 -14.28 -13.33
CA LYS A 11 30.62 -13.71 -13.58
C LYS A 11 30.03 -14.41 -14.81
N ARG A 12 29.20 -15.43 -14.64
CA ARG A 12 28.25 -15.85 -15.66
C ARG A 12 27.12 -14.83 -15.68
N VAL A 13 27.37 -13.69 -16.31
CA VAL A 13 26.35 -12.72 -16.64
C VAL A 13 25.56 -13.31 -17.80
N GLY A 14 24.26 -13.57 -17.63
CA GLY A 14 23.33 -13.87 -18.72
C GLY A 14 22.67 -15.25 -18.76
N GLY A 15 22.72 -16.07 -17.70
CA GLY A 15 21.95 -17.31 -17.65
C GLY A 15 20.47 -17.05 -17.37
N ARG A 16 19.53 -17.56 -18.19
CA ARG A 16 18.09 -17.54 -17.88
C ARG A 16 17.82 -18.31 -16.59
N THR A 17 17.04 -17.71 -15.69
CA THR A 17 16.58 -18.39 -14.46
C THR A 17 15.93 -19.75 -14.80
N PRO A 18 16.32 -20.86 -14.16
CA PRO A 18 15.72 -22.17 -14.41
C PRO A 18 14.19 -22.13 -14.23
N SER A 19 13.47 -22.91 -15.04
CA SER A 19 11.99 -22.90 -15.04
C SER A 19 11.39 -23.22 -13.67
N GLY A 20 11.96 -24.17 -12.92
CA GLY A 20 11.52 -24.54 -11.57
C GLY A 20 11.73 -23.45 -10.53
N GLU A 21 12.81 -22.68 -10.65
CA GLU A 21 13.07 -21.56 -9.73
C GLU A 21 12.08 -20.41 -9.96
N ARG A 22 11.81 -20.08 -11.22
CA ARG A 22 10.80 -19.07 -11.57
C ARG A 22 9.41 -19.45 -11.08
N TRP A 23 9.03 -20.73 -11.25
CA TRP A 23 7.76 -21.25 -10.74
C TRP A 23 7.65 -21.07 -9.22
N LEU A 24 8.69 -21.46 -8.49
CA LEU A 24 8.71 -21.32 -7.03
C LEU A 24 8.58 -19.87 -6.57
N ARG A 25 9.33 -18.95 -7.18
CA ARG A 25 9.23 -17.51 -6.89
C ARG A 25 7.82 -16.97 -7.18
N ARG A 26 7.18 -17.41 -8.26
CA ARG A 26 5.80 -17.03 -8.59
C ARG A 26 4.79 -17.56 -7.57
N VAL A 27 4.92 -18.82 -7.18
CA VAL A 27 4.04 -19.42 -6.17
C VAL A 27 4.21 -18.70 -4.83
N ALA A 28 5.45 -18.50 -4.38
CA ALA A 28 5.72 -17.74 -3.16
C ALA A 28 5.14 -16.32 -3.24
N ALA A 29 5.35 -15.60 -4.35
CA ALA A 29 4.81 -14.25 -4.55
C ALA A 29 3.27 -14.23 -4.57
N ALA A 30 2.62 -15.21 -5.20
CA ALA A 30 1.17 -15.35 -5.22
C ALA A 30 0.60 -15.65 -3.83
N THR A 31 1.26 -16.53 -3.07
CA THR A 31 0.92 -16.79 -1.68
C THR A 31 1.02 -15.53 -0.83
N LEU A 32 2.11 -14.75 -0.98
CA LEU A 32 2.29 -13.48 -0.25
C LEU A 32 1.23 -12.46 -0.64
N LEU A 33 0.85 -12.36 -1.91
CA LEU A 33 -0.23 -11.47 -2.36
C LEU A 33 -1.57 -11.87 -1.74
N TYR A 34 -1.90 -13.17 -1.71
CA TYR A 34 -3.10 -13.67 -1.03
C TYR A 34 -3.09 -13.33 0.48
N LEU A 35 -1.96 -13.55 1.15
CA LEU A 35 -1.83 -13.27 2.59
C LEU A 35 -1.91 -11.78 2.89
N GLN A 36 -1.38 -10.91 2.04
CA GLN A 36 -1.56 -9.46 2.17
C GLN A 36 -3.03 -9.06 2.01
N PHE A 37 -3.75 -9.69 1.08
CA PHE A 37 -5.19 -9.48 0.93
C PHE A 37 -5.96 -9.98 2.17
N GLN A 38 -5.60 -11.14 2.71
CA GLN A 38 -6.15 -11.66 3.97
C GLN A 38 -5.89 -10.71 5.14
N GLY A 39 -4.66 -10.20 5.28
CA GLY A 39 -4.29 -9.23 6.30
C GLY A 39 -5.07 -7.92 6.18
N MET A 40 -5.31 -7.46 4.96
CA MET A 40 -6.17 -6.28 4.70
C MET A 40 -7.62 -6.50 5.16
N LEU A 41 -8.19 -7.69 4.91
CA LEU A 41 -9.52 -8.04 5.41
C LEU A 41 -9.55 -8.08 6.94
N GLY A 42 -8.52 -8.69 7.55
CA GLY A 42 -8.36 -8.73 9.01
C GLY A 42 -8.28 -7.34 9.62
N LEU A 43 -7.45 -6.47 9.07
CA LEU A 43 -7.28 -5.08 9.53
C LEU A 43 -8.60 -4.28 9.40
N ALA A 44 -9.29 -4.39 8.29
CA ALA A 44 -10.57 -3.67 8.10
C ALA A 44 -11.65 -4.17 9.06
N TRP A 45 -11.71 -5.49 9.30
CA TRP A 45 -12.60 -6.07 10.29
C TRP A 45 -12.24 -5.61 11.70
N ASP A 46 -10.97 -5.59 12.03
CA ASP A 46 -10.44 -5.20 13.34
C ASP A 46 -10.77 -3.73 13.68
N ILE A 47 -10.52 -2.82 12.77
CA ILE A 47 -10.88 -1.39 12.94
C ILE A 47 -12.37 -1.23 13.24
N GLU A 48 -13.24 -1.94 12.51
CA GLU A 48 -14.68 -1.83 12.72
C GLU A 48 -15.13 -2.58 13.98
N TRP A 49 -14.46 -3.69 14.36
CA TRP A 49 -14.69 -4.41 15.61
C TRP A 49 -14.45 -3.52 16.82
N HIS A 50 -13.30 -2.87 16.87
CA HIS A 50 -12.95 -1.93 17.96
C HIS A 50 -13.93 -0.76 18.02
N ARG A 51 -14.39 -0.26 16.88
CA ARG A 51 -15.34 0.85 16.79
C ARG A 51 -16.73 0.46 17.27
N SER A 52 -17.21 -0.70 16.87
CA SER A 52 -18.61 -1.10 17.02
C SER A 52 -18.89 -1.96 18.26
N VAL A 53 -17.96 -2.86 18.59
CA VAL A 53 -18.06 -3.77 19.75
C VAL A 53 -17.21 -3.26 20.90
N GLY A 54 -15.99 -2.85 20.63
CA GLY A 54 -15.10 -2.20 21.61
C GLY A 54 -14.51 -3.13 22.65
N ARG A 55 -14.70 -4.42 22.53
CA ARG A 55 -14.00 -5.43 23.34
C ARG A 55 -12.75 -5.85 22.57
N ASP A 56 -11.62 -5.77 23.26
CA ASP A 56 -10.35 -6.20 22.72
C ASP A 56 -9.78 -7.35 23.55
N ALA A 57 -9.22 -8.33 22.85
CA ALA A 57 -8.43 -9.42 23.41
C ALA A 57 -7.37 -9.80 22.37
N PHE A 58 -6.24 -10.32 22.83
CA PHE A 58 -5.14 -10.70 21.93
C PHE A 58 -5.57 -11.65 20.78
N LEU A 59 -6.53 -12.54 21.05
CA LEU A 59 -7.03 -13.53 20.07
C LEU A 59 -8.49 -13.28 19.68
N THR A 60 -8.85 -12.06 19.33
CA THR A 60 -10.15 -11.79 18.68
C THR A 60 -10.20 -12.40 17.27
N PRO A 61 -11.38 -12.71 16.72
CA PRO A 61 -11.47 -13.24 15.36
C PRO A 61 -10.76 -12.41 14.28
N PRO A 62 -10.86 -11.05 14.26
CA PRO A 62 -10.09 -10.24 13.32
C PRO A 62 -8.57 -10.34 13.54
N HIS A 63 -8.11 -10.37 14.79
CA HIS A 63 -6.70 -10.54 15.13
C HIS A 63 -6.15 -11.87 14.64
N ILE A 64 -6.90 -12.99 14.81
CA ILE A 64 -6.49 -14.31 14.30
C ILE A 64 -6.29 -14.25 12.78
N LEU A 65 -7.19 -13.59 12.04
CA LEU A 65 -7.07 -13.45 10.59
C LEU A 65 -5.82 -12.63 10.21
N LEU A 66 -5.56 -11.55 10.95
CA LEU A 66 -4.40 -10.68 10.76
C LEU A 66 -3.09 -11.41 11.11
N TYR A 67 -3.01 -12.03 12.31
CA TYR A 67 -1.78 -12.67 12.79
C TYR A 67 -1.40 -13.90 11.95
N THR A 68 -2.36 -14.69 11.51
CA THR A 68 -2.09 -15.82 10.63
C THR A 68 -1.55 -15.36 9.27
N SER A 69 -2.05 -14.26 8.73
CA SER A 69 -1.52 -13.68 7.49
C SER A 69 -0.05 -13.26 7.64
N VAL A 70 0.29 -12.57 8.71
CA VAL A 70 1.66 -12.09 9.00
C VAL A 70 2.60 -13.26 9.28
N ALA A 71 2.17 -14.22 10.10
CA ALA A 71 3.00 -15.38 10.49
C ALA A 71 3.33 -16.26 9.27
N ILE A 72 2.33 -16.63 8.47
CA ILE A 72 2.53 -17.47 7.28
C ILE A 72 3.37 -16.70 6.23
N SER A 73 3.10 -15.41 6.04
CA SER A 73 3.88 -14.56 5.14
C SER A 73 5.36 -14.49 5.58
N GLY A 74 5.62 -14.33 6.87
CA GLY A 74 6.97 -14.37 7.45
C GLY A 74 7.67 -15.71 7.19
N MET A 75 6.96 -16.84 7.38
CA MET A 75 7.49 -18.18 7.10
C MET A 75 7.80 -18.38 5.61
N VAL A 76 6.95 -17.92 4.70
CA VAL A 76 7.21 -17.97 3.25
C VAL A 76 8.47 -17.17 2.91
N CYS A 77 8.61 -15.95 3.44
CA CYS A 77 9.79 -15.13 3.22
C CYS A 77 11.05 -15.79 3.78
N LEU A 78 11.01 -16.31 4.99
CA LEU A 78 12.13 -17.02 5.60
C LEU A 78 12.52 -18.25 4.76
N GLY A 79 11.54 -19.04 4.31
CA GLY A 79 11.76 -20.18 3.44
C GLY A 79 12.48 -19.80 2.14
N MET A 80 12.07 -18.69 1.51
CA MET A 80 12.73 -18.18 0.30
C MET A 80 14.15 -17.69 0.57
N VAL A 81 14.39 -17.01 1.69
CA VAL A 81 15.74 -16.55 2.11
C VAL A 81 16.66 -17.76 2.35
N LEU A 82 16.20 -18.76 3.10
CA LEU A 82 17.01 -19.95 3.41
C LEU A 82 17.31 -20.76 2.16
N LEU A 83 16.32 -20.97 1.29
CA LEU A 83 16.48 -21.71 0.06
C LEU A 83 17.51 -21.07 -0.88
N GLU A 84 17.40 -19.75 -1.10
CA GLU A 84 18.35 -19.02 -1.95
C GLU A 84 19.75 -19.00 -1.34
N THR A 85 19.86 -18.86 -0.01
CA THR A 85 21.13 -18.94 0.69
C THR A 85 21.79 -20.33 0.51
N MET A 86 21.01 -21.41 0.62
CA MET A 86 21.52 -22.78 0.41
C MET A 86 21.99 -22.98 -1.04
N ARG A 87 21.23 -22.47 -2.00
CA ARG A 87 21.60 -22.52 -3.42
C ARG A 87 22.89 -21.77 -3.71
N TYR A 88 22.97 -20.55 -3.17
CA TYR A 88 24.19 -19.74 -3.27
C TYR A 88 25.41 -20.49 -2.74
N ARG A 89 25.32 -21.05 -1.53
CA ARG A 89 26.42 -21.82 -0.90
C ARG A 89 26.82 -23.06 -1.67
N ARG A 90 25.85 -23.68 -2.40
CA ARG A 90 26.11 -24.84 -3.25
C ARG A 90 26.60 -24.48 -4.65
N GLY A 91 26.76 -23.20 -4.97
CA GLY A 91 27.11 -22.74 -6.31
C GLY A 91 26.04 -23.03 -7.37
N VAL A 92 24.83 -23.37 -6.92
CA VAL A 92 23.68 -23.67 -7.78
C VAL A 92 22.79 -22.44 -7.80
N GLY A 93 22.53 -21.88 -8.98
CA GLY A 93 21.66 -20.73 -9.14
C GLY A 93 22.28 -19.63 -9.99
N VAL A 94 21.44 -18.91 -10.70
CA VAL A 94 21.84 -17.73 -11.47
C VAL A 94 21.79 -16.54 -10.51
N HIS A 95 22.89 -15.84 -10.37
CA HIS A 95 22.91 -14.53 -9.74
C HIS A 95 22.16 -13.55 -10.67
N ASP A 96 20.88 -13.43 -10.48
CA ASP A 96 20.01 -12.53 -11.25
C ASP A 96 20.09 -11.11 -10.68
N GLY A 97 21.11 -10.49 -10.40
CA GLY A 97 21.25 -9.08 -9.96
C GLY A 97 20.22 -8.56 -8.93
N ASN A 98 19.17 -9.32 -8.62
CA ASN A 98 18.13 -8.99 -7.64
C ASN A 98 18.41 -9.62 -6.27
N SER A 99 19.41 -10.51 -6.17
CA SER A 99 19.82 -11.12 -4.90
C SER A 99 20.75 -10.18 -4.14
N VAL A 100 20.46 -9.98 -2.86
CA VAL A 100 21.24 -9.17 -1.95
C VAL A 100 21.82 -10.02 -0.82
N ARG A 101 22.95 -9.58 -0.29
CA ARG A 101 23.55 -10.18 0.91
C ARG A 101 22.99 -9.50 2.16
N VAL A 102 22.34 -10.26 3.02
CA VAL A 102 21.72 -9.79 4.26
C VAL A 102 22.51 -10.28 5.46
N LEU A 103 22.84 -9.39 6.38
CA LEU A 103 23.58 -9.66 7.63
C LEU A 103 24.89 -10.45 7.39
N SER A 104 25.49 -10.32 6.22
CA SER A 104 26.67 -11.09 5.80
C SER A 104 26.52 -12.62 5.78
N LEU A 105 25.36 -13.16 6.11
CA LEU A 105 25.05 -14.58 6.27
C LEU A 105 24.13 -15.14 5.20
N PHE A 106 23.15 -14.34 4.77
CA PHE A 106 22.08 -14.76 3.89
C PHE A 106 22.20 -14.12 2.50
N HIS A 107 21.74 -14.83 1.49
CA HIS A 107 21.54 -14.32 0.14
C HIS A 107 20.10 -14.57 -0.26
N ALA A 108 19.40 -13.53 -0.71
CA ALA A 108 18.00 -13.67 -1.11
C ALA A 108 17.59 -12.55 -2.08
N PRO A 109 16.53 -12.76 -2.87
CA PRO A 109 15.93 -11.69 -3.66
C PRO A 109 15.43 -10.58 -2.75
N LEU A 110 15.82 -9.33 -3.03
CA LEU A 110 15.57 -8.17 -2.18
C LEU A 110 14.12 -8.04 -1.76
N GLY A 111 13.17 -8.26 -2.67
CA GLY A 111 11.75 -8.10 -2.36
C GLY A 111 11.27 -9.02 -1.23
N PHE A 112 11.69 -10.29 -1.20
CA PHE A 112 11.34 -11.22 -0.11
C PHE A 112 11.95 -10.82 1.22
N VAL A 113 13.17 -10.25 1.19
CA VAL A 113 13.82 -9.71 2.40
C VAL A 113 13.03 -8.54 2.95
N VAL A 114 12.62 -7.59 2.09
CA VAL A 114 11.85 -6.41 2.49
C VAL A 114 10.49 -6.82 3.05
N ILE A 115 9.77 -7.75 2.40
CA ILE A 115 8.51 -8.30 2.93
C ILE A 115 8.73 -8.95 4.31
N GLY A 116 9.80 -9.74 4.46
CA GLY A 116 10.13 -10.40 5.71
C GLY A 116 10.37 -9.41 6.85
N PHE A 117 11.11 -8.32 6.62
CA PHE A 117 11.29 -7.25 7.60
C PHE A 117 9.98 -6.52 7.93
N GLY A 118 9.15 -6.25 6.95
CA GLY A 118 7.82 -5.67 7.17
C GLY A 118 6.95 -6.56 8.06
N ASN A 119 6.90 -7.86 7.76
CA ASN A 119 6.17 -8.83 8.58
C ASN A 119 6.73 -8.96 10.00
N LEU A 120 8.05 -8.93 10.16
CA LEU A 120 8.69 -8.94 11.48
C LEU A 120 8.30 -7.69 12.29
N THR A 121 8.29 -6.52 11.65
CA THR A 121 7.85 -5.27 12.29
C THR A 121 6.40 -5.37 12.77
N THR A 122 5.49 -5.87 11.92
CA THR A 122 4.08 -6.09 12.30
C THR A 122 3.94 -7.16 13.39
N ALA A 123 4.70 -8.26 13.31
CA ALA A 123 4.66 -9.31 14.31
C ALA A 123 5.14 -8.83 15.69
N LEU A 124 6.13 -7.93 15.74
CA LEU A 124 6.59 -7.33 17.00
C LEU A 124 5.58 -6.28 17.53
N ALA A 125 4.85 -5.61 16.66
CA ALA A 125 3.84 -4.64 17.06
C ALA A 125 2.72 -5.30 17.88
N ALA A 126 2.24 -6.49 17.51
CA ALA A 126 1.10 -7.15 18.15
C ALA A 126 1.26 -7.39 19.67
N PRO A 127 2.34 -8.03 20.19
CA PRO A 127 2.51 -8.18 21.63
C PRO A 127 2.76 -6.86 22.36
N LEU A 128 3.40 -5.88 21.69
CA LEU A 128 3.63 -4.56 22.28
C LEU A 128 2.33 -3.77 22.38
N ASP A 129 1.43 -3.90 21.41
CA ASP A 129 0.11 -3.33 21.41
C ASP A 129 -0.77 -3.92 22.53
N ASN A 130 -0.78 -5.24 22.66
CA ASN A 130 -1.45 -5.91 23.78
C ASN A 130 -0.93 -5.44 25.13
N TYR A 131 0.39 -5.25 25.28
CA TYR A 131 0.99 -4.70 26.49
C TYR A 131 0.57 -3.23 26.73
N TRP A 132 0.50 -2.42 25.68
CA TRP A 132 0.01 -1.04 25.73
C TRP A 132 -1.43 -0.97 26.25
N HIS A 133 -2.32 -1.82 25.73
CA HIS A 133 -3.70 -1.91 26.19
C HIS A 133 -3.84 -2.33 27.66
N HIS A 134 -2.92 -3.17 28.17
CA HIS A 134 -2.90 -3.50 29.59
C HIS A 134 -2.50 -2.33 30.48
N LEU A 135 -1.66 -1.42 30.00
CA LEU A 135 -1.21 -0.25 30.77
C LEU A 135 -2.17 0.93 30.71
N TYR A 136 -2.71 1.22 29.54
CA TYR A 136 -3.45 2.47 29.26
C TYR A 136 -4.92 2.23 28.93
N GLY A 137 -5.38 1.01 28.86
CA GLY A 137 -6.74 0.65 28.44
C GLY A 137 -6.87 0.51 26.92
N ILE A 138 -8.06 0.14 26.49
CA ILE A 138 -8.35 -0.07 25.06
C ILE A 138 -8.26 1.25 24.31
N ASP A 139 -7.45 1.26 23.26
CA ASP A 139 -7.24 2.38 22.37
C ASP A 139 -7.92 2.10 21.03
N VAL A 140 -8.88 2.92 20.67
CA VAL A 140 -9.61 2.83 19.39
C VAL A 140 -9.02 3.75 18.31
N THR A 141 -7.92 4.43 18.62
CA THR A 141 -7.28 5.32 17.64
C THR A 141 -6.27 4.55 16.78
N LEU A 142 -6.34 4.76 15.47
CA LEU A 142 -5.36 4.20 14.53
C LEU A 142 -3.93 4.75 14.79
N TRP A 143 -3.82 5.91 15.44
CA TRP A 143 -2.57 6.63 15.69
C TRP A 143 -1.83 6.18 16.95
N ALA A 144 -2.30 5.12 17.63
CA ALA A 144 -1.56 4.52 18.73
C ALA A 144 -0.18 4.04 18.26
N PRO A 145 0.88 4.12 19.09
CA PRO A 145 2.25 3.86 18.67
C PRO A 145 2.45 2.49 18.02
N PHE A 146 1.84 1.46 18.58
CA PHE A 146 1.99 0.09 18.08
C PHE A 146 1.06 -0.24 16.91
N HIS A 147 -0.11 0.40 16.81
CA HIS A 147 -0.91 0.40 15.59
C HIS A 147 -0.12 1.00 14.41
N MET A 148 0.52 2.16 14.63
CA MET A 148 1.38 2.78 13.63
C MET A 148 2.59 1.92 13.26
N MET A 149 3.19 1.22 14.23
CA MET A 149 4.27 0.27 13.97
C MET A 149 3.79 -0.90 13.09
N GLY A 150 2.63 -1.47 13.36
CA GLY A 150 2.02 -2.53 12.55
C GLY A 150 1.71 -2.06 11.13
N LEU A 151 1.14 -0.87 10.98
CA LEU A 151 0.86 -0.26 9.68
C LEU A 151 2.14 0.03 8.88
N LEU A 152 3.20 0.52 9.53
CA LEU A 152 4.50 0.72 8.91
C LEU A 152 5.08 -0.61 8.40
N GLY A 153 4.96 -1.68 9.18
CA GLY A 153 5.33 -3.02 8.76
C GLY A 153 4.59 -3.46 7.51
N GLY A 154 3.28 -3.21 7.44
CA GLY A 154 2.44 -3.45 6.26
C GLY A 154 2.88 -2.64 5.03
N ILE A 155 3.24 -1.36 5.20
CA ILE A 155 3.79 -0.50 4.13
C ILE A 155 5.10 -1.09 3.59
N ILE A 156 6.02 -1.46 4.47
CA ILE A 156 7.31 -2.07 4.10
C ILE A 156 7.08 -3.37 3.34
N ALA A 157 6.19 -4.24 3.82
CA ALA A 157 5.83 -5.49 3.14
C ALA A 157 5.20 -5.22 1.76
N GLY A 158 4.33 -4.21 1.65
CA GLY A 158 3.74 -3.76 0.39
C GLY A 158 4.80 -3.31 -0.64
N LEU A 159 5.76 -2.50 -0.22
CA LEU A 159 6.88 -2.08 -1.08
C LEU A 159 7.71 -3.28 -1.55
N GLY A 160 8.00 -4.24 -0.66
CA GLY A 160 8.67 -5.48 -1.01
C GLY A 160 7.90 -6.30 -2.06
N SER A 161 6.57 -6.37 -1.94
CA SER A 161 5.70 -7.07 -2.89
C SER A 161 5.66 -6.38 -4.26
N ILE A 162 5.62 -5.05 -4.29
CA ILE A 162 5.74 -4.30 -5.56
C ILE A 162 7.09 -4.64 -6.23
N TYR A 163 8.17 -4.73 -5.44
CA TYR A 163 9.49 -5.11 -5.98
C TYR A 163 9.48 -6.54 -6.54
N VAL A 164 8.95 -7.53 -5.80
CA VAL A 164 8.87 -8.93 -6.27
C VAL A 164 8.12 -9.04 -7.58
N TRP A 165 6.91 -8.46 -7.67
CA TRP A 165 6.08 -8.57 -8.86
C TRP A 165 6.61 -7.75 -10.04
N SER A 166 7.29 -6.63 -9.77
CA SER A 166 8.00 -5.87 -10.80
C SER A 166 9.17 -6.67 -11.39
N ALA A 167 9.94 -7.39 -10.55
CA ALA A 167 11.02 -8.25 -11.00
C ALA A 167 10.49 -9.41 -11.86
N LEU A 168 9.41 -10.08 -11.41
CA LEU A 168 8.76 -11.14 -12.18
C LEU A 168 8.20 -10.64 -13.52
N LEU A 169 7.67 -9.41 -13.56
CA LEU A 169 7.19 -8.79 -14.79
C LEU A 169 8.34 -8.47 -15.76
N VAL A 170 9.50 -8.02 -15.25
CA VAL A 170 10.70 -7.82 -16.07
C VAL A 170 11.18 -9.13 -16.68
N GLU A 171 11.20 -10.23 -15.90
CA GLU A 171 11.53 -11.57 -16.41
C GLU A 171 10.52 -12.02 -17.49
N ALA A 172 9.22 -11.77 -17.27
CA ALA A 172 8.18 -12.09 -18.25
C ALA A 172 8.37 -11.28 -19.55
N ARG A 173 8.68 -9.98 -19.42
CA ARG A 173 8.98 -9.11 -20.56
C ARG A 173 10.19 -9.61 -21.37
N GLN A 174 11.25 -10.06 -20.70
CA GLN A 174 12.44 -10.60 -21.37
C GLN A 174 12.14 -11.88 -22.14
N ARG A 175 11.25 -12.73 -21.61
CA ARG A 175 10.83 -13.96 -22.26
C ARG A 175 9.95 -13.70 -23.48
N ASP A 176 8.97 -12.80 -23.33
CA ASP A 176 7.86 -12.60 -24.27
C ASP A 176 8.07 -11.37 -25.19
N GLY A 177 9.17 -10.64 -25.00
CA GLY A 177 9.53 -9.43 -25.78
C GLY A 177 8.82 -8.15 -25.34
N ALA A 178 7.65 -8.23 -24.71
CA ALA A 178 6.88 -7.07 -24.25
C ALA A 178 6.02 -7.40 -23.03
N VAL A 179 5.64 -6.37 -22.27
CA VAL A 179 4.60 -6.50 -21.25
C VAL A 179 3.24 -6.66 -21.93
N SER A 180 2.40 -7.55 -21.43
CA SER A 180 1.07 -7.83 -22.00
C SER A 180 0.01 -7.94 -20.90
N TRP A 181 -1.22 -7.53 -21.22
CA TRP A 181 -2.39 -7.78 -20.39
C TRP A 181 -2.72 -9.28 -20.21
N ARG A 182 -2.13 -10.17 -21.03
CA ARG A 182 -2.29 -11.62 -20.90
C ARG A 182 -1.37 -12.23 -19.84
N GLN A 183 -0.36 -11.48 -19.38
CA GLN A 183 0.61 -11.97 -18.38
C GLN A 183 0.01 -11.83 -16.97
N PRO A 184 -0.02 -12.91 -16.17
CA PRO A 184 -0.53 -12.86 -14.80
C PRO A 184 0.30 -11.92 -13.91
N GLU A 185 1.59 -11.73 -14.21
CA GLU A 185 2.47 -10.80 -13.49
C GLU A 185 2.01 -9.34 -13.61
N THR A 186 1.40 -8.97 -14.74
CA THR A 186 0.83 -7.62 -14.92
C THR A 186 -0.33 -7.39 -13.95
N TRP A 187 -1.27 -8.33 -13.88
CA TRP A 187 -2.43 -8.24 -13.00
C TRP A 187 -2.04 -8.29 -11.52
N ALA A 188 -1.11 -9.18 -11.16
CA ALA A 188 -0.62 -9.30 -9.80
C ALA A 188 0.09 -8.02 -9.33
N LEU A 189 0.90 -7.38 -10.18
CA LEU A 189 1.50 -6.08 -9.87
C LEU A 189 0.43 -5.00 -9.64
N LEU A 190 -0.60 -4.93 -10.47
CA LEU A 190 -1.68 -3.95 -10.31
C LEU A 190 -2.49 -4.22 -9.04
N LEU A 191 -2.70 -5.49 -8.66
CA LEU A 191 -3.32 -5.86 -7.38
C LEU A 191 -2.48 -5.43 -6.17
N VAL A 192 -1.16 -5.59 -6.22
CA VAL A 192 -0.27 -5.13 -5.14
C VAL A 192 -0.29 -3.59 -5.02
N LEU A 193 -0.29 -2.89 -6.16
CA LEU A 193 -0.41 -1.42 -6.17
C LEU A 193 -1.77 -0.97 -5.62
N MET A 194 -2.85 -1.71 -5.91
CA MET A 194 -4.17 -1.48 -5.30
C MET A 194 -4.13 -1.68 -3.79
N LEU A 195 -3.47 -2.75 -3.29
CA LEU A 195 -3.34 -2.97 -1.85
C LEU A 195 -2.59 -1.82 -1.17
N ALA A 196 -1.52 -1.30 -1.80
CA ALA A 196 -0.79 -0.14 -1.30
C ALA A 196 -1.65 1.12 -1.30
N LEU A 197 -2.42 1.37 -2.36
CA LEU A 197 -3.36 2.49 -2.45
C LEU A 197 -4.46 2.35 -1.40
N GLY A 198 -5.03 1.16 -1.24
CA GLY A 198 -6.05 0.87 -0.24
C GLY A 198 -5.58 1.06 1.19
N GLN A 199 -4.35 0.67 1.51
CA GLN A 199 -3.75 0.93 2.82
C GLN A 199 -3.58 2.45 3.06
N MET A 200 -3.11 3.19 2.06
CA MET A 200 -3.00 4.64 2.13
C MET A 200 -4.37 5.30 2.38
N VAL A 201 -5.41 4.93 1.62
CA VAL A 201 -6.77 5.45 1.81
C VAL A 201 -7.29 5.12 3.20
N THR A 202 -7.05 3.90 3.70
CA THR A 202 -7.43 3.50 5.06
C THR A 202 -6.74 4.36 6.12
N MET A 203 -5.48 4.75 5.93
CA MET A 203 -4.75 5.61 6.87
C MET A 203 -5.16 7.09 6.78
N THR A 204 -5.56 7.57 5.60
CA THR A 204 -5.95 8.99 5.43
C THR A 204 -7.34 9.29 5.97
N ARG A 205 -8.25 8.31 6.06
CA ARG A 205 -9.59 8.51 6.62
C ARG A 205 -9.60 8.94 8.09
N PRO A 206 -8.84 8.32 9.01
CA PRO A 206 -8.69 8.82 10.37
C PRO A 206 -8.07 10.21 10.44
N ALA A 207 -7.15 10.56 9.54
CA ALA A 207 -6.59 11.90 9.47
C ALA A 207 -7.67 12.96 9.17
N LEU A 208 -8.62 12.63 8.27
CA LEU A 208 -9.76 13.50 8.00
C LEU A 208 -10.64 13.73 9.25
N LEU A 209 -10.84 12.69 10.06
CA LEU A 209 -11.75 12.73 11.19
C LEU A 209 -11.12 13.28 12.49
N GLN A 210 -9.83 12.95 12.72
CA GLN A 210 -9.14 13.27 13.97
C GLN A 210 -8.21 14.48 13.84
N PHE A 211 -7.61 14.68 12.67
CA PHE A 211 -6.67 15.77 12.41
C PHE A 211 -7.03 16.49 11.10
N PRO A 212 -8.22 17.10 11.03
CA PRO A 212 -8.68 17.74 9.79
C PRO A 212 -7.78 18.88 9.33
N THR A 213 -7.11 19.55 10.29
CA THR A 213 -6.16 20.63 10.04
C THR A 213 -4.86 20.41 10.80
N ALA A 214 -3.74 20.81 10.20
CA ALA A 214 -2.46 20.93 10.87
C ALA A 214 -2.19 22.38 11.23
N ASP A 215 -1.75 22.59 12.47
CA ASP A 215 -1.30 23.89 12.95
C ASP A 215 0.18 24.09 12.58
N LEU A 216 0.46 25.12 11.78
CA LEU A 216 1.80 25.55 11.40
C LEU A 216 2.17 26.89 12.07
N GLY A 217 1.72 27.08 13.30
CA GLY A 217 1.89 28.29 14.09
C GLY A 217 0.78 29.32 13.83
N ALA A 218 1.00 30.23 12.87
CA ALA A 218 -0.02 31.23 12.51
C ALA A 218 -1.00 30.74 11.41
N LEU A 219 -0.77 29.54 10.84
CA LEU A 219 -1.50 29.04 9.68
C LEU A 219 -2.06 27.64 9.96
N TYR A 220 -3.32 27.45 9.62
CA TYR A 220 -3.96 26.14 9.59
C TYR A 220 -4.02 25.61 8.17
N VAL A 221 -3.68 24.33 7.97
CA VAL A 221 -3.69 23.68 6.66
C VAL A 221 -4.55 22.42 6.72
N MET A 222 -5.47 22.27 5.77
CA MET A 222 -6.27 21.05 5.67
C MET A 222 -5.38 19.85 5.29
N THR A 223 -5.31 18.83 6.12
CA THR A 223 -4.37 17.71 5.99
C THR A 223 -4.77 16.71 4.91
N TYR A 224 -6.05 16.45 4.75
CA TYR A 224 -6.56 15.37 3.89
C TYR A 224 -6.17 15.49 2.41
N PRO A 225 -6.31 16.67 1.75
CA PRO A 225 -5.85 16.84 0.36
C PRO A 225 -4.35 16.65 0.22
N VAL A 226 -3.57 17.08 1.22
CA VAL A 226 -2.10 16.97 1.22
C VAL A 226 -1.66 15.52 1.31
N LEU A 227 -2.28 14.73 2.19
CA LEU A 227 -1.99 13.30 2.34
C LEU A 227 -2.34 12.50 1.09
N LEU A 228 -3.47 12.79 0.45
CA LEU A 228 -3.84 12.16 -0.82
C LEU A 228 -2.85 12.53 -1.94
N ALA A 229 -2.44 13.81 -2.01
CA ALA A 229 -1.47 14.27 -3.00
C ALA A 229 -0.07 13.65 -2.80
N LEU A 230 0.32 13.37 -1.57
CA LEU A 230 1.57 12.67 -1.27
C LEU A 230 1.49 11.19 -1.69
N GLY A 231 0.35 10.53 -1.41
CA GLY A 231 0.24 9.07 -1.48
C GLY A 231 -0.19 8.51 -2.83
N ALA A 232 -1.20 9.08 -3.51
CA ALA A 232 -1.81 8.46 -4.69
C ALA A 232 -1.01 8.64 -5.99
N PRO A 233 -0.45 9.82 -6.33
CA PRO A 233 0.16 10.04 -7.65
C PRO A 233 1.33 9.11 -7.95
N TRP A 234 2.18 8.78 -6.96
CA TRP A 234 3.32 7.89 -7.21
C TRP A 234 2.88 6.46 -7.57
N LEU A 235 1.78 5.96 -7.01
CA LEU A 235 1.22 4.65 -7.34
C LEU A 235 0.69 4.64 -8.77
N PHE A 236 0.00 5.69 -9.19
CA PHE A 236 -0.52 5.82 -10.55
C PHE A 236 0.60 5.94 -11.57
N VAL A 237 1.61 6.78 -11.29
CA VAL A 237 2.79 6.91 -12.15
C VAL A 237 3.55 5.58 -12.21
N ALA A 238 3.74 4.89 -11.07
CA ALA A 238 4.39 3.59 -11.03
C ALA A 238 3.63 2.54 -11.86
N ALA A 239 2.30 2.44 -11.70
CA ALA A 239 1.46 1.51 -12.46
C ALA A 239 1.65 1.69 -13.97
N SER A 240 1.47 2.91 -14.46
CA SER A 240 1.56 3.23 -15.89
C SER A 240 3.00 3.12 -16.42
N ARG A 241 4.01 3.54 -15.63
CA ARG A 241 5.42 3.49 -16.07
C ARG A 241 6.00 2.09 -16.03
N ILE A 242 5.73 1.27 -14.99
CA ILE A 242 6.28 -0.09 -14.90
C ILE A 242 5.68 -0.98 -15.98
N THR A 243 4.37 -0.92 -16.16
CA THR A 243 3.67 -1.76 -17.15
C THR A 243 3.84 -1.24 -18.58
N GLY A 244 3.98 0.07 -18.76
CA GLY A 244 3.93 0.74 -20.06
C GLY A 244 2.57 0.60 -20.75
N LYS A 245 1.50 0.34 -19.98
CA LYS A 245 0.15 0.11 -20.52
C LYS A 245 -0.76 1.32 -20.26
N LEU A 246 -1.48 1.72 -21.29
CA LEU A 246 -2.59 2.65 -21.13
C LEU A 246 -3.67 2.01 -20.27
N GLY A 247 -4.20 2.76 -19.31
CA GLY A 247 -5.24 2.29 -18.39
C GLY A 247 -4.72 1.57 -17.15
N ALA A 248 -3.41 1.46 -16.95
CA ALA A 248 -2.86 0.74 -15.80
C ALA A 248 -3.20 1.41 -14.45
N ALA A 249 -3.14 2.73 -14.36
CA ALA A 249 -3.54 3.46 -13.15
C ALA A 249 -5.05 3.33 -12.91
N SER A 250 -5.85 3.43 -13.98
CA SER A 250 -7.31 3.24 -13.91
C SER A 250 -7.68 1.85 -13.41
N VAL A 251 -6.99 0.80 -13.85
CA VAL A 251 -7.21 -0.58 -13.39
C VAL A 251 -6.89 -0.74 -11.90
N VAL A 252 -5.85 -0.06 -11.38
CA VAL A 252 -5.55 -0.06 -9.94
C VAL A 252 -6.73 0.48 -9.15
N VAL A 253 -7.36 1.56 -9.61
CA VAL A 253 -8.53 2.14 -8.92
C VAL A 253 -9.78 1.28 -9.10
N LEU A 254 -10.00 0.66 -10.26
CA LEU A 254 -11.10 -0.29 -10.45
C LEU A 254 -10.98 -1.49 -9.49
N PHE A 255 -9.76 -1.98 -9.25
CA PHE A 255 -9.53 -2.99 -8.21
C PHE A 255 -9.78 -2.44 -6.81
N LEU A 256 -9.44 -1.17 -6.53
CA LEU A 256 -9.75 -0.53 -5.26
C LEU A 256 -11.27 -0.46 -5.04
N MET A 257 -12.03 -0.05 -6.04
CA MET A 257 -13.49 -0.03 -5.98
C MET A 257 -14.06 -1.44 -5.70
N ALA A 258 -13.57 -2.45 -6.41
CA ALA A 258 -13.99 -3.84 -6.17
C ALA A 258 -13.65 -4.31 -4.75
N ARG A 259 -12.45 -3.96 -4.26
CA ARG A 259 -12.03 -4.20 -2.88
C ARG A 259 -12.94 -3.50 -1.88
N ASP A 260 -13.31 -2.24 -2.12
CA ASP A 260 -14.13 -1.47 -1.18
C ASP A 260 -15.58 -1.98 -1.15
N VAL A 261 -16.14 -2.41 -2.30
CA VAL A 261 -17.40 -3.15 -2.32
C VAL A 261 -17.29 -4.44 -1.48
N LEU A 262 -16.22 -5.21 -1.66
CA LEU A 262 -16.01 -6.43 -0.87
C LEU A 262 -15.94 -6.14 0.62
N LEU A 263 -15.19 -5.09 1.03
CA LEU A 263 -15.10 -4.70 2.43
C LEU A 263 -16.42 -4.25 3.01
N GLN A 264 -17.23 -3.49 2.25
CA GLN A 264 -18.55 -3.04 2.66
C GLN A 264 -19.57 -4.19 2.79
N LEU A 265 -19.34 -5.32 2.13
CA LEU A 265 -20.13 -6.53 2.29
C LEU A 265 -19.60 -7.41 3.43
N PHE A 266 -18.29 -7.64 3.45
CA PHE A 266 -17.63 -8.56 4.39
C PHE A 266 -17.62 -8.02 5.82
N VAL A 267 -17.16 -6.78 6.04
CA VAL A 267 -16.90 -6.25 7.39
C VAL A 267 -18.18 -6.15 8.23
N PRO A 268 -19.30 -5.58 7.74
CA PRO A 268 -20.54 -5.55 8.50
C PRO A 268 -21.09 -6.94 8.82
N TRP A 269 -20.94 -7.89 7.88
CA TRP A 269 -21.33 -9.28 8.12
C TRP A 269 -20.44 -9.92 9.20
N ALA A 270 -19.13 -9.79 9.09
CA ALA A 270 -18.17 -10.41 10.00
C ALA A 270 -18.30 -9.87 11.44
N VAL A 271 -18.48 -8.53 11.58
CA VAL A 271 -18.67 -7.91 12.91
C VAL A 271 -19.97 -8.38 13.55
N ARG A 272 -21.09 -8.38 12.80
CA ARG A 272 -22.38 -8.83 13.34
C ARG A 272 -22.36 -10.31 13.74
N THR A 273 -21.81 -11.16 12.88
CA THR A 273 -21.74 -12.60 13.12
C THR A 273 -20.81 -12.91 14.29
N GLY A 274 -19.63 -12.27 14.35
CA GLY A 274 -18.66 -12.44 15.42
C GLY A 274 -19.22 -11.97 16.77
N ALA A 275 -19.83 -10.78 16.83
CA ALA A 275 -20.43 -10.26 18.05
C ALA A 275 -21.57 -11.18 18.57
N ALA A 276 -22.42 -11.67 17.66
CA ALA A 276 -23.48 -12.60 18.01
C ALA A 276 -22.92 -13.96 18.52
N ALA A 277 -21.88 -14.48 17.89
CA ALA A 277 -21.24 -15.75 18.30
C ALA A 277 -20.59 -15.66 19.69
N GLU A 278 -20.07 -14.49 20.06
CA GLU A 278 -19.46 -14.25 21.37
C GLU A 278 -20.47 -13.70 22.41
N GLY A 279 -21.72 -13.48 22.02
CA GLY A 279 -22.75 -12.89 22.89
C GLY A 279 -22.45 -11.46 23.32
N LEU A 280 -21.73 -10.68 22.48
CA LEU A 280 -21.31 -9.33 22.78
C LEU A 280 -22.31 -8.28 22.25
N PRO A 281 -22.67 -7.29 23.08
CA PRO A 281 -23.51 -6.17 22.62
C PRO A 281 -22.67 -5.20 21.78
N PHE A 282 -23.36 -4.47 20.88
CA PHE A 282 -22.78 -3.30 20.24
C PHE A 282 -22.66 -2.13 21.24
N ARG A 283 -21.58 -1.35 21.14
CA ARG A 283 -21.37 -0.13 21.96
C ARG A 283 -22.52 0.86 21.80
N ASP A 284 -22.99 1.02 20.59
CA ASP A 284 -24.12 1.86 20.24
C ASP A 284 -25.10 1.04 19.39
N PRO A 285 -26.25 0.63 19.95
CA PRO A 285 -27.26 -0.13 19.21
C PRO A 285 -27.81 0.58 17.97
N SER A 286 -27.70 1.91 17.90
CA SER A 286 -28.11 2.70 16.73
C SER A 286 -27.10 2.69 15.58
N ARG A 287 -25.84 2.24 15.84
CA ARG A 287 -24.73 2.25 14.89
C ARG A 287 -24.22 0.85 14.55
N VAL A 288 -25.14 -0.07 14.33
CA VAL A 288 -24.77 -1.40 13.87
C VAL A 288 -24.16 -1.31 12.47
N PRO A 289 -22.98 -1.90 12.23
CA PRO A 289 -22.32 -1.84 10.93
C PRO A 289 -23.21 -2.31 9.79
N SER A 290 -23.29 -1.50 8.74
CA SER A 290 -24.10 -1.76 7.54
C SER A 290 -23.34 -1.32 6.30
N PHE A 291 -23.82 -1.74 5.14
CA PHE A 291 -23.27 -1.32 3.86
C PHE A 291 -23.35 0.20 3.68
N SER A 292 -22.26 0.81 3.21
CA SER A 292 -22.21 2.23 2.89
C SER A 292 -21.61 2.47 1.51
N PHE A 293 -22.18 3.39 0.74
CA PHE A 293 -21.64 3.84 -0.55
C PHE A 293 -20.59 4.93 -0.42
N GLU A 294 -20.38 5.48 0.77
CA GLU A 294 -19.48 6.62 1.00
C GLU A 294 -18.04 6.38 0.49
N PRO A 295 -17.39 5.22 0.75
CA PRO A 295 -16.04 4.97 0.24
C PRO A 295 -15.96 5.03 -1.28
N LEU A 296 -16.98 4.55 -1.98
CA LEU A 296 -17.01 4.52 -3.45
C LEU A 296 -17.09 5.91 -4.09
N LEU A 297 -17.53 6.94 -3.37
CA LEU A 297 -17.49 8.32 -3.86
C LEU A 297 -16.07 8.84 -3.98
N LEU A 298 -15.20 8.53 -3.01
CA LEU A 298 -13.77 8.85 -3.09
C LEU A 298 -13.11 8.08 -4.24
N ASP A 299 -13.42 6.80 -4.38
CA ASP A 299 -12.88 5.95 -5.43
C ASP A 299 -13.23 6.46 -6.82
N LEU A 300 -14.44 6.94 -7.04
CA LEU A 300 -14.83 7.60 -8.31
C LEU A 300 -13.97 8.82 -8.60
N GLY A 301 -13.66 9.62 -7.58
CA GLY A 301 -12.73 10.74 -7.71
C GLY A 301 -11.30 10.29 -8.05
N LEU A 302 -10.81 9.24 -7.36
CA LEU A 302 -9.51 8.65 -7.65
C LEU A 302 -9.45 8.06 -9.06
N LEU A 303 -10.56 7.48 -9.55
CA LEU A 303 -10.66 6.95 -10.91
C LEU A 303 -10.54 8.06 -11.95
N ALA A 304 -11.20 9.19 -11.75
CA ALA A 304 -11.06 10.34 -12.64
C ALA A 304 -9.59 10.82 -12.71
N VAL A 305 -8.91 10.88 -11.57
CA VAL A 305 -7.48 11.21 -11.51
C VAL A 305 -6.62 10.18 -12.24
N ALA A 306 -6.88 8.90 -12.02
CA ALA A 306 -6.12 7.82 -12.65
C ALA A 306 -6.26 7.84 -14.18
N ILE A 307 -7.45 8.12 -14.70
CA ILE A 307 -7.69 8.30 -16.14
C ILE A 307 -6.87 9.46 -16.70
N VAL A 308 -6.82 10.59 -15.98
CA VAL A 308 -6.01 11.75 -16.40
C VAL A 308 -4.52 11.38 -16.41
N VAL A 309 -4.03 10.67 -15.39
CA VAL A 309 -2.62 10.20 -15.34
C VAL A 309 -2.31 9.27 -16.50
N ASP A 310 -3.16 8.28 -16.75
CA ASP A 310 -2.99 7.34 -17.88
C ASP A 310 -2.94 8.07 -19.22
N PHE A 311 -3.82 9.05 -19.43
CA PHE A 311 -3.86 9.87 -20.64
C PHE A 311 -2.59 10.71 -20.80
N LEU A 312 -2.15 11.40 -19.75
CA LEU A 312 -0.96 12.26 -19.78
C LEU A 312 0.30 11.43 -20.07
N ILE A 313 0.46 10.28 -19.42
CA ILE A 313 1.60 9.39 -19.63
C ILE A 313 1.56 8.79 -21.06
N TRP A 314 0.40 8.36 -21.53
CA TRP A 314 0.24 7.84 -22.89
C TRP A 314 0.61 8.91 -23.95
N ARG A 315 0.09 10.12 -23.79
CA ARG A 315 0.40 11.23 -24.71
C ARG A 315 1.89 11.58 -24.74
N SER A 316 2.59 11.40 -23.62
CA SER A 316 4.01 11.69 -23.52
C SER A 316 4.90 10.64 -24.19
N GLN A 317 4.45 9.38 -24.25
CA GLN A 317 5.20 8.31 -24.93
C GLN A 317 5.34 8.57 -26.44
N THR A 318 4.52 9.44 -26.99
CA THR A 318 4.56 9.85 -28.39
C THR A 318 5.49 11.06 -28.64
N LYS A 319 6.05 11.67 -27.59
CA LYS A 319 6.94 12.82 -27.64
C LYS A 319 8.22 12.53 -26.86
N ASP A 320 9.31 13.10 -27.32
CA ASP A 320 10.64 12.97 -26.69
C ASP A 320 10.57 13.23 -25.17
N ASP A 321 10.93 12.24 -24.38
CA ASP A 321 10.69 12.21 -22.93
C ASP A 321 11.67 13.18 -22.25
N ARG A 322 11.24 14.39 -21.93
CA ARG A 322 12.03 15.39 -21.23
C ARG A 322 12.21 15.05 -19.75
N GLY A 323 12.72 13.85 -19.47
CA GLY A 323 13.25 13.43 -18.15
C GLY A 323 12.31 13.67 -16.97
N TRP A 324 12.62 14.68 -16.13
CA TRP A 324 11.90 14.97 -14.87
C TRP A 324 10.61 15.80 -15.06
N LEU A 325 10.47 16.54 -16.16
CA LEU A 325 9.31 17.43 -16.37
C LEU A 325 7.98 16.67 -16.41
N LEU A 326 7.94 15.56 -17.11
CA LEU A 326 6.71 14.78 -17.21
C LEU A 326 6.21 14.23 -15.87
N PRO A 327 7.02 13.53 -15.04
CA PRO A 327 6.54 13.07 -13.74
C PRO A 327 6.14 14.23 -12.81
N VAL A 328 6.79 15.38 -12.87
CA VAL A 328 6.39 16.58 -12.14
C VAL A 328 5.03 17.09 -12.63
N THR A 329 4.83 17.26 -13.93
CA THR A 329 3.55 17.76 -14.47
C THR A 329 2.40 16.79 -14.22
N VAL A 330 2.66 15.47 -14.33
CA VAL A 330 1.67 14.44 -14.01
C VAL A 330 1.35 14.44 -12.50
N GLY A 331 2.36 14.49 -11.64
CA GLY A 331 2.18 14.53 -10.20
C GLY A 331 1.43 15.78 -9.73
N THR A 332 1.83 16.96 -10.22
CA THR A 332 1.16 18.23 -9.90
C THR A 332 -0.27 18.28 -10.44
N GLY A 333 -0.48 17.88 -11.69
CA GLY A 333 -1.80 17.89 -12.32
C GLY A 333 -2.77 16.91 -11.65
N SER A 334 -2.30 15.69 -11.31
CA SER A 334 -3.12 14.74 -10.56
C SER A 334 -3.46 15.24 -9.15
N SER A 335 -2.54 15.94 -8.49
CA SER A 335 -2.79 16.52 -7.17
C SER A 335 -3.75 17.70 -7.20
N ALA A 336 -3.77 18.47 -8.26
CA ALA A 336 -4.79 19.52 -8.45
C ALA A 336 -6.20 18.91 -8.51
N VAL A 337 -6.37 17.82 -9.26
CA VAL A 337 -7.66 17.10 -9.33
C VAL A 337 -7.97 16.43 -7.99
N LEU A 338 -6.99 15.76 -7.37
CA LEU A 338 -7.15 15.13 -6.05
C LEU A 338 -7.53 16.14 -4.97
N TYR A 339 -6.98 17.35 -5.02
CA TYR A 339 -7.35 18.42 -4.10
C TYR A 339 -8.84 18.75 -4.21
N ILE A 340 -9.37 18.93 -5.42
CA ILE A 340 -10.79 19.20 -5.64
C ILE A 340 -11.64 18.03 -5.13
N VAL A 341 -11.27 16.79 -5.49
CA VAL A 341 -11.95 15.57 -5.04
C VAL A 341 -11.95 15.47 -3.51
N ALA A 342 -10.80 15.70 -2.88
CA ALA A 342 -10.65 15.63 -1.43
C ALA A 342 -11.50 16.67 -0.70
N VAL A 343 -11.54 17.91 -1.20
CA VAL A 343 -12.35 18.99 -0.63
C VAL A 343 -13.85 18.68 -0.77
N LEU A 344 -14.29 18.20 -1.94
CA LEU A 344 -15.67 17.82 -2.16
C LEU A 344 -16.08 16.62 -1.29
N PHE A 345 -15.19 15.62 -1.16
CA PHE A 345 -15.43 14.46 -0.30
C PHE A 345 -15.47 14.84 1.17
N ALA A 346 -14.54 15.66 1.65
CA ALA A 346 -14.51 16.14 3.02
C ALA A 346 -15.77 16.96 3.36
N ASN A 347 -16.20 17.82 2.44
CA ASN A 347 -17.43 18.60 2.62
C ASN A 347 -18.68 17.71 2.65
N ARG A 348 -18.75 16.69 1.79
CA ARG A 348 -19.87 15.73 1.77
C ARG A 348 -19.87 14.84 3.01
N ALA A 349 -18.73 14.34 3.43
CA ALA A 349 -18.61 13.56 4.67
C ALA A 349 -19.04 14.39 5.89
N ALA A 350 -18.68 15.67 5.94
CA ALA A 350 -19.15 16.60 6.98
C ALA A 350 -20.66 16.78 6.97
N THR A 351 -21.30 16.92 5.79
CA THR A 351 -22.76 17.06 5.69
C THR A 351 -23.51 15.78 6.05
N LEU A 352 -23.00 14.61 5.71
CA LEU A 352 -23.59 13.31 6.06
C LEU A 352 -23.42 13.01 7.56
N ALA A 353 -22.32 13.46 8.16
CA ALA A 353 -22.04 13.29 9.57
C ALA A 353 -22.66 14.38 10.46
N ALA A 354 -23.24 15.44 9.92
CA ALA A 354 -23.94 16.50 10.68
C ALA A 354 -25.16 15.97 11.46
N GLY A 355 -25.64 14.74 11.17
CA GLY A 355 -26.54 13.97 12.04
C GLY A 355 -25.84 13.25 13.20
N THR A 356 -24.51 13.26 13.26
CA THR A 356 -23.69 12.63 14.29
C THR A 356 -22.60 13.61 14.66
N VAL A 357 -22.48 13.96 15.94
CA VAL A 357 -21.50 14.93 16.49
C VAL A 357 -20.11 14.70 15.91
N LEU A 358 -19.78 15.38 14.80
CA LEU A 358 -18.40 15.55 14.37
C LEU A 358 -17.75 16.60 15.28
N PRO A 359 -16.46 16.43 15.65
CA PRO A 359 -15.71 17.52 16.23
C PRO A 359 -15.83 18.74 15.31
N ALA A 360 -16.05 19.90 15.86
CA ALA A 360 -16.38 21.16 15.19
C ALA A 360 -15.29 21.72 14.26
N GLY A 361 -14.78 20.93 13.31
CA GLY A 361 -13.60 21.26 12.52
C GLY A 361 -13.75 21.24 10.99
N ILE A 362 -14.87 20.74 10.44
CA ILE A 362 -15.02 20.63 8.98
C ILE A 362 -16.31 21.33 8.51
N HIS A 363 -16.58 22.49 9.02
CA HIS A 363 -17.56 23.38 8.41
C HIS A 363 -16.82 24.34 7.48
N LEU A 364 -16.90 24.11 6.16
CA LEU A 364 -16.50 25.11 5.15
C LEU A 364 -17.39 26.37 5.24
N GLY A 365 -17.74 26.79 6.45
CA GLY A 365 -18.63 27.89 6.73
C GLY A 365 -17.92 29.13 7.26
N THR A 366 -16.71 28.98 7.78
CA THR A 366 -15.96 30.13 8.34
C THR A 366 -14.85 30.58 7.39
N PRO A 367 -14.46 31.87 7.41
CA PRO A 367 -13.30 32.35 6.63
C PRO A 367 -11.99 31.62 6.98
N ALA A 368 -11.83 31.14 8.21
CA ALA A 368 -10.67 30.36 8.65
C ALA A 368 -10.60 28.99 7.94
N ASP A 369 -11.73 28.31 7.77
CA ASP A 369 -11.81 27.03 7.07
C ASP A 369 -11.48 27.18 5.60
N TRP A 370 -11.94 28.25 4.95
CA TRP A 370 -11.58 28.58 3.57
C TRP A 370 -10.09 28.90 3.44
N ALA A 371 -9.51 29.67 4.38
CA ALA A 371 -8.09 29.96 4.40
C ALA A 371 -7.25 28.67 4.54
N ALA A 372 -7.61 27.77 5.47
CA ALA A 372 -6.94 26.49 5.65
C ALA A 372 -7.02 25.60 4.41
N THR A 373 -8.18 25.61 3.73
CA THR A 373 -8.40 24.89 2.48
C THR A 373 -7.54 25.44 1.35
N LEU A 374 -7.54 26.77 1.16
CA LEU A 374 -6.76 27.42 0.11
C LEU A 374 -5.24 27.25 0.31
N LEU A 375 -4.76 27.28 1.54
CA LEU A 375 -3.36 27.05 1.88
C LEU A 375 -2.91 25.60 1.61
N ALA A 376 -3.82 24.64 1.71
CA ALA A 376 -3.53 23.26 1.39
C ALA A 376 -3.23 23.04 -0.11
N LEU A 377 -3.74 23.89 -1.00
CA LEU A 377 -3.54 23.73 -2.45
C LEU A 377 -2.07 23.78 -2.87
N PRO A 378 -1.29 24.87 -2.59
CA PRO A 378 0.11 24.92 -3.00
C PRO A 378 0.94 23.80 -2.37
N ILE A 379 0.64 23.41 -1.12
CA ILE A 379 1.31 22.31 -0.43
C ILE A 379 0.99 20.99 -1.12
N ALA A 380 -0.28 20.72 -1.45
CA ALA A 380 -0.70 19.52 -2.17
C ALA A 380 -0.05 19.44 -3.56
N LEU A 381 0.05 20.56 -4.29
CA LEU A 381 0.72 20.60 -5.59
C LEU A 381 2.22 20.28 -5.47
N GLY A 382 2.90 20.82 -4.46
CA GLY A 382 4.31 20.53 -4.17
C GLY A 382 4.54 19.04 -3.83
N PHE A 383 3.73 18.48 -2.92
CA PHE A 383 3.79 17.05 -2.60
C PHE A 383 3.42 16.16 -3.78
N GLY A 384 2.49 16.58 -4.63
CA GLY A 384 2.16 15.88 -5.86
C GLY A 384 3.33 15.83 -6.85
N ALA A 385 4.07 16.93 -7.00
CA ALA A 385 5.29 16.94 -7.81
C ALA A 385 6.32 15.93 -7.27
N LEU A 386 6.57 15.95 -5.96
CA LEU A 386 7.49 15.01 -5.30
C LEU A 386 6.99 13.56 -5.44
N SER A 387 5.70 13.33 -5.25
CA SER A 387 5.06 12.02 -5.43
C SER A 387 5.22 11.50 -6.85
N GLY A 388 5.01 12.34 -7.87
CA GLY A 388 5.22 11.97 -9.27
C GLY A 388 6.68 11.62 -9.58
N LEU A 389 7.64 12.41 -9.08
CA LEU A 389 9.08 12.12 -9.21
C LEU A 389 9.45 10.81 -8.53
N PHE A 390 8.94 10.57 -7.32
CA PHE A 390 9.18 9.35 -6.58
C PHE A 390 8.66 8.12 -7.33
N GLY A 391 7.41 8.17 -7.82
CA GLY A 391 6.82 7.08 -8.61
C GLY A 391 7.60 6.79 -9.90
N ASN A 392 8.08 7.82 -10.58
CA ASN A 392 8.92 7.66 -11.77
C ASN A 392 10.29 7.06 -11.43
N SER A 393 10.92 7.52 -10.34
CA SER A 393 12.21 6.99 -9.88
C SER A 393 12.13 5.52 -9.50
N LEU A 394 11.10 5.14 -8.74
CA LEU A 394 10.81 3.74 -8.42
C LEU A 394 10.56 2.92 -9.68
N ALA A 395 9.76 3.43 -10.62
CA ALA A 395 9.49 2.74 -11.88
C ALA A 395 10.77 2.52 -12.69
N GLN A 396 11.72 3.48 -12.69
CA GLN A 396 13.02 3.29 -13.35
C GLN A 396 13.84 2.19 -12.68
N VAL A 397 13.91 2.14 -11.35
CA VAL A 397 14.60 1.08 -10.60
C VAL A 397 14.00 -0.29 -10.93
N TRP A 398 12.68 -0.39 -10.94
CA TRP A 398 11.97 -1.65 -11.17
C TRP A 398 11.91 -2.08 -12.64
N ARG A 399 12.14 -1.16 -13.59
CA ARG A 399 12.24 -1.47 -15.04
C ARG A 399 13.66 -1.80 -15.48
N ARG A 400 14.67 -1.34 -14.74
CA ARG A 400 16.07 -1.59 -15.08
C ARG A 400 16.36 -3.06 -14.90
N ASN A 401 16.76 -3.68 -16.00
CA ASN A 401 17.41 -4.98 -15.97
C ASN A 401 18.67 -4.83 -15.13
N PRO A 402 18.92 -5.64 -14.10
CA PRO A 402 20.24 -5.72 -13.51
C PRO A 402 21.20 -6.20 -14.61
N ARG A 403 22.09 -5.32 -15.04
CA ARG A 403 23.18 -5.64 -15.97
C ARG A 403 24.23 -6.48 -15.27
#